data_f01dfb6fd6413e60c1ff79bfd0e05fd1
#
_entry.id   f01dfb6fd6413e60c1ff79bfd0e05fd1
#
_cell.length_a   1.000
_cell.length_b   1.000
_cell.length_c   1.000
_cell.angle_alpha   90.00
_cell.angle_beta   90.00
_cell.angle_gamma   90.00
#
_symmetry.space_group_name_H-M   'P 1'
#
loop_
_entity.id
_entity.type
_entity.pdbx_description
1 polymer ?
#
loop_
_entity_poly.entity_id
_entity_poly.type
_entity_poly.pdbx_seq_one_letter_code
_entity_poly.pdbx_strand_id
1 'polypeptide(L)'
;ATSGPSIAFAVAAVPSYSQDVAPVLAENCASCHRAGGIAPFAMDSHAMVQGWSPMIREVLMTKRMPPGQIDGHIGEFINDRIVDDADVRNIIAWAEAGAPNDGDVDPLAELTWSTSKWNLGDEPDYIIKVPSQPVPATGVLPYRDVAVVIDLDGKDRWLKGSEYSAGDPTVLHHTINRLDFPGEVGRGQLNGTIKGKASITAYVP
;
A
#
# COMPACT_ATOMS: atom_id res chain seq x y z
N ALA A 1 13.74 23.93 58.97
CA ALA A 1 13.84 23.79 57.52
C ALA A 1 12.97 22.62 57.10
N THR A 2 11.82 22.92 56.51
CA THR A 2 10.90 21.93 55.91
C THR A 2 11.30 21.72 54.46
N SER A 3 11.88 20.55 54.15
CA SER A 3 12.09 20.14 52.77
C SER A 3 10.74 19.85 52.13
N GLY A 4 10.35 20.67 51.16
CA GLY A 4 9.17 20.42 50.35
C GLY A 4 9.33 19.17 49.46
N PRO A 5 8.21 18.57 49.01
CA PRO A 5 8.28 17.39 48.13
C PRO A 5 8.98 17.74 46.83
N SER A 6 10.03 16.97 46.53
CA SER A 6 10.70 17.03 45.22
C SER A 6 9.80 16.34 44.20
N ILE A 7 9.25 17.07 43.26
CA ILE A 7 8.50 16.50 42.14
C ILE A 7 9.55 15.98 41.17
N ALA A 8 9.78 14.69 41.18
CA ALA A 8 10.55 14.02 40.12
C ALA A 8 9.64 13.89 38.89
N PHE A 9 9.95 14.61 37.84
CA PHE A 9 9.38 14.38 36.52
C PHE A 9 9.97 13.08 35.99
N ALA A 10 9.17 12.06 35.86
CA ALA A 10 9.57 10.88 35.09
C ALA A 10 9.72 11.30 33.63
N VAL A 11 10.95 11.28 33.14
CA VAL A 11 11.20 11.40 31.70
C VAL A 11 10.61 10.11 31.09
N ALA A 12 9.67 10.26 30.18
CA ALA A 12 9.14 9.10 29.45
C ALA A 12 10.30 8.39 28.77
N ALA A 13 10.36 7.07 28.91
CA ALA A 13 11.37 6.28 28.23
C ALA A 13 11.22 6.45 26.72
N VAL A 14 12.35 6.54 26.02
CA VAL A 14 12.36 6.57 24.55
C VAL A 14 11.86 5.19 24.08
N PRO A 15 10.87 5.12 23.18
CA PRO A 15 10.41 3.86 22.63
C PRO A 15 11.55 3.06 21.98
N SER A 16 11.52 1.74 22.15
CA SER A 16 12.47 0.82 21.54
C SER A 16 12.29 0.76 20.03
N TYR A 17 13.37 0.92 19.28
CA TYR A 17 13.32 0.70 17.85
C TYR A 17 12.91 -0.74 17.52
N SER A 18 13.61 -1.71 18.13
CA SER A 18 13.44 -3.13 17.81
C SER A 18 12.10 -3.71 18.27
N GLN A 19 11.52 -3.18 19.36
CA GLN A 19 10.32 -3.75 19.97
C GLN A 19 9.05 -2.93 19.71
N ASP A 20 9.15 -1.60 19.66
CA ASP A 20 7.98 -0.72 19.58
C ASP A 20 7.81 -0.06 18.19
N VAL A 21 8.91 0.20 17.47
CA VAL A 21 8.86 0.98 16.23
C VAL A 21 8.97 0.11 14.98
N ALA A 22 10.00 -0.71 14.87
CA ALA A 22 10.25 -1.52 13.67
C ALA A 22 9.11 -2.49 13.35
N PRO A 23 8.47 -3.17 14.32
CA PRO A 23 7.32 -4.02 14.04
C PRO A 23 6.14 -3.25 13.42
N VAL A 24 5.84 -2.06 13.95
CA VAL A 24 4.76 -1.21 13.43
C VAL A 24 5.07 -0.73 12.01
N LEU A 25 6.32 -0.32 11.74
CA LEU A 25 6.76 0.06 10.40
C LEU A 25 6.69 -1.12 9.42
N ALA A 26 7.09 -2.31 9.86
CA ALA A 26 7.03 -3.53 9.05
C ALA A 26 5.60 -3.88 8.64
N GLU A 27 4.67 -3.83 9.59
CA GLU A 27 3.27 -4.19 9.38
C GLU A 27 2.51 -3.15 8.54
N ASN A 28 2.66 -1.86 8.87
CA ASN A 28 1.79 -0.82 8.33
C ASN A 28 2.41 0.00 7.18
N CYS A 29 3.74 0.01 7.05
CA CYS A 29 4.43 0.92 6.14
C CYS A 29 5.24 0.20 5.06
N ALA A 30 5.99 -0.84 5.46
CA ALA A 30 6.99 -1.46 4.60
C ALA A 30 6.40 -2.16 3.37
N SER A 31 5.12 -2.57 3.39
CA SER A 31 4.47 -3.16 2.21
C SER A 31 4.50 -2.23 0.98
N CYS A 32 4.36 -0.93 1.21
CA CYS A 32 4.49 0.10 0.18
C CYS A 32 5.92 0.65 0.11
N HIS A 33 6.55 0.88 1.28
CA HIS A 33 7.91 1.40 1.42
C HIS A 33 8.95 0.28 1.41
N ARG A 34 9.08 -0.42 0.29
CA ARG A 34 10.07 -1.48 0.03
C ARG A 34 10.75 -1.26 -1.31
N ALA A 35 11.88 -1.90 -1.52
CA ALA A 35 12.52 -1.90 -2.83
C ALA A 35 11.57 -2.44 -3.91
N GLY A 36 11.37 -1.67 -4.98
CA GLY A 36 10.39 -1.97 -6.02
C GLY A 36 8.93 -1.79 -5.63
N GLY A 37 8.65 -1.24 -4.44
CA GLY A 37 7.32 -0.82 -4.01
C GLY A 37 6.88 0.50 -4.63
N ILE A 38 5.67 0.94 -4.30
CA ILE A 38 5.09 2.18 -4.85
C ILE A 38 5.62 3.45 -4.17
N ALA A 39 6.10 3.34 -2.93
CA ALA A 39 6.58 4.48 -2.16
C ALA A 39 7.95 4.97 -2.64
N PRO A 40 8.28 6.25 -2.44
CA PRO A 40 9.48 6.88 -3.01
C PRO A 40 10.79 6.42 -2.37
N PHE A 41 10.77 5.75 -1.22
CA PHE A 41 11.94 5.19 -0.56
C PHE A 41 11.59 3.89 0.15
N ALA A 42 12.58 3.03 0.36
CA ALA A 42 12.39 1.77 1.05
C ALA A 42 12.69 1.92 2.56
N MET A 43 11.86 1.30 3.40
CA MET A 43 12.08 1.13 4.84
C MET A 43 12.68 -0.26 5.08
N ASP A 44 13.88 -0.50 4.56
CA ASP A 44 14.57 -1.78 4.56
C ASP A 44 15.71 -1.85 5.57
N SER A 45 15.90 -0.80 6.37
CA SER A 45 16.89 -0.76 7.43
C SER A 45 16.67 0.38 8.41
N HIS A 46 17.20 0.23 9.63
CA HIS A 46 17.21 1.30 10.63
C HIS A 46 17.82 2.60 10.07
N ALA A 47 18.96 2.50 9.38
CA ALA A 47 19.64 3.67 8.84
C ALA A 47 18.75 4.46 7.85
N MET A 48 17.98 3.78 7.04
CA MET A 48 17.02 4.43 6.12
C MET A 48 15.92 5.12 6.90
N VAL A 49 15.25 4.46 7.82
CA VAL A 49 14.16 5.08 8.58
C VAL A 49 14.63 6.16 9.52
N GLN A 50 15.87 6.05 10.07
CA GLN A 50 16.50 7.11 10.85
C GLN A 50 16.71 8.35 9.99
N GLY A 51 17.24 8.19 8.79
CA GLY A 51 17.46 9.31 7.86
C GLY A 51 16.16 10.01 7.47
N TRP A 52 15.07 9.26 7.37
CA TRP A 52 13.74 9.79 7.04
C TRP A 52 12.88 10.12 8.27
N SER A 53 13.36 9.90 9.49
CA SER A 53 12.57 10.07 10.72
C SER A 53 11.93 11.46 10.89
N PRO A 54 12.55 12.59 10.50
CA PRO A 54 11.89 13.88 10.56
C PRO A 54 10.68 13.98 9.63
N MET A 55 10.77 13.40 8.43
CA MET A 55 9.67 13.35 7.47
C MET A 55 8.58 12.37 7.93
N ILE A 56 8.97 11.20 8.43
CA ILE A 56 8.04 10.20 8.98
C ILE A 56 7.21 10.85 10.11
N ARG A 57 7.88 11.54 11.04
CA ARG A 57 7.21 12.30 12.09
C ARG A 57 6.19 13.30 11.53
N GLU A 58 6.60 14.11 10.58
CA GLU A 58 5.74 15.13 9.97
C GLU A 58 4.51 14.52 9.30
N VAL A 59 4.68 13.48 8.49
CA VAL A 59 3.56 12.89 7.74
C VAL A 59 2.58 12.13 8.64
N LEU A 60 3.04 11.58 9.77
CA LEU A 60 2.18 10.99 10.78
C LEU A 60 1.39 12.07 11.54
N MET A 61 2.05 13.15 11.98
CA MET A 61 1.40 14.27 12.67
C MET A 61 0.36 14.96 11.79
N THR A 62 0.61 15.08 10.50
CA THR A 62 -0.29 15.71 9.54
C THR A 62 -1.28 14.73 8.92
N LYS A 63 -1.25 13.46 9.32
CA LYS A 63 -2.11 12.38 8.81
C LYS A 63 -2.03 12.20 7.29
N ARG A 64 -0.88 12.52 6.68
CA ARG A 64 -0.63 12.26 5.26
C ARG A 64 -0.26 10.80 5.00
N MET A 65 0.25 10.11 6.01
CA MET A 65 0.54 8.68 6.01
C MET A 65 -0.09 8.00 7.23
N PRO A 66 -0.59 6.77 7.07
CA PRO A 66 -0.81 6.03 5.81
C PRO A 66 -1.78 6.74 4.86
N PRO A 67 -1.70 6.50 3.53
CA PRO A 67 -2.64 7.09 2.58
C PRO A 67 -4.05 6.53 2.76
N GLY A 68 -5.07 7.31 2.40
CA GLY A 68 -6.46 6.93 2.58
C GLY A 68 -6.95 7.31 3.99
N GLN A 69 -7.32 8.55 4.15
CA GLN A 69 -7.77 9.10 5.45
C GLN A 69 -9.17 8.58 5.80
N ILE A 70 -9.19 7.45 6.46
CA ILE A 70 -10.41 6.84 7.01
C ILE A 70 -10.51 7.27 8.47
N ASP A 71 -11.70 7.72 8.89
CA ASP A 71 -11.98 7.92 10.32
C ASP A 71 -12.30 6.55 10.94
N GLY A 72 -11.37 6.04 11.75
CA GLY A 72 -11.52 4.75 12.42
C GLY A 72 -12.69 4.64 13.40
N HIS A 73 -13.38 5.75 13.67
CA HIS A 73 -14.60 5.77 14.51
C HIS A 73 -15.88 5.61 13.68
N ILE A 74 -15.79 5.60 12.35
CA ILE A 74 -16.93 5.55 11.44
C ILE A 74 -16.82 4.33 10.54
N GLY A 75 -17.50 3.25 10.93
CA GLY A 75 -17.55 2.01 10.16
C GLY A 75 -16.35 1.09 10.39
N GLU A 76 -16.42 -0.08 9.77
CA GLU A 76 -15.35 -1.07 9.76
C GLU A 76 -15.00 -1.35 8.30
N PHE A 77 -13.71 -1.33 7.98
CA PHE A 77 -13.23 -1.54 6.62
C PHE A 77 -12.27 -2.73 6.59
N ILE A 78 -12.48 -3.61 5.63
CA ILE A 78 -11.51 -4.66 5.33
C ILE A 78 -10.30 -3.98 4.68
N ASN A 79 -9.11 -4.22 5.17
CA ASN A 79 -7.87 -3.62 4.68
C ASN A 79 -7.72 -2.11 5.00
N ASP A 80 -8.30 -1.62 6.10
CA ASP A 80 -7.90 -0.32 6.57
C ASP A 80 -6.39 -0.32 6.92
N ARG A 81 -5.80 0.85 6.86
CA ARG A 81 -4.37 1.06 7.15
C ARG A 81 -4.20 2.01 8.33
N ILE A 82 -5.18 2.02 9.21
CA ILE A 82 -5.14 2.86 10.41
C ILE A 82 -4.04 2.30 11.31
N VAL A 83 -3.14 3.17 11.72
CA VAL A 83 -2.14 2.87 12.74
C VAL A 83 -2.67 3.36 14.06
N ASP A 84 -2.60 2.52 15.08
CA ASP A 84 -3.06 2.88 16.42
C ASP A 84 -2.38 4.15 16.93
N ASP A 85 -3.16 5.00 17.59
CA ASP A 85 -2.66 6.27 18.15
C ASP A 85 -1.48 6.08 19.11
N ALA A 86 -1.40 4.94 19.82
CA ALA A 86 -0.28 4.61 20.69
C ALA A 86 0.98 4.37 19.87
N ASP A 87 0.88 3.64 18.77
CA ASP A 87 1.99 3.34 17.88
C ASP A 87 2.47 4.60 17.15
N VAL A 88 1.54 5.43 16.69
CA VAL A 88 1.88 6.75 16.12
C VAL A 88 2.65 7.59 17.13
N ARG A 89 2.22 7.64 18.39
CA ARG A 89 2.95 8.37 19.45
C ARG A 89 4.34 7.78 19.70
N ASN A 90 4.48 6.47 19.71
CA ASN A 90 5.77 5.79 19.88
C ASN A 90 6.73 6.14 18.75
N ILE A 91 6.29 6.07 17.50
CA ILE A 91 7.12 6.44 16.35
C ILE A 91 7.54 7.90 16.43
N ILE A 92 6.63 8.81 16.77
CA ILE A 92 6.93 10.24 16.90
C ILE A 92 7.95 10.47 18.02
N ALA A 93 7.73 9.90 19.20
CA ALA A 93 8.65 10.06 20.35
C ALA A 93 10.04 9.50 20.05
N TRP A 94 10.10 8.34 19.39
CA TRP A 94 11.36 7.76 18.93
C TRP A 94 12.09 8.67 17.93
N ALA A 95 11.38 9.21 16.95
CA ALA A 95 11.94 10.14 15.96
C ALA A 95 12.47 11.43 16.62
N GLU A 96 11.71 11.98 17.59
CA GLU A 96 12.12 13.17 18.35
C GLU A 96 13.34 12.94 19.24
N ALA A 97 13.55 11.70 19.69
CA ALA A 97 14.74 11.28 20.43
C ALA A 97 15.98 11.05 19.54
N GLY A 98 15.88 11.32 18.24
CA GLY A 98 16.97 11.13 17.27
C GLY A 98 17.00 9.75 16.65
N ALA A 99 15.89 9.04 16.74
CA ALA A 99 15.68 7.72 16.13
C ALA A 99 16.80 6.70 16.50
N PRO A 100 17.05 6.43 17.80
CA PRO A 100 18.13 5.54 18.23
C PRO A 100 17.84 4.08 17.82
N ASN A 101 18.93 3.35 17.55
CA ASN A 101 18.91 1.89 17.46
C ASN A 101 19.22 1.28 18.82
N ASP A 102 18.51 0.27 19.22
CA ASP A 102 18.67 -0.44 20.51
C ASP A 102 18.84 -1.95 20.35
N GLY A 103 18.98 -2.44 19.11
CA GLY A 103 19.12 -3.86 18.83
C GLY A 103 20.37 -4.18 18.00
N ASP A 104 20.89 -5.39 18.18
CA ASP A 104 21.99 -5.93 17.38
C ASP A 104 21.51 -6.43 16.01
N VAL A 105 20.23 -6.77 15.91
CA VAL A 105 19.55 -7.21 14.67
C VAL A 105 18.54 -6.16 14.27
N ASP A 106 18.55 -5.80 13.01
CA ASP A 106 17.61 -4.85 12.44
C ASP A 106 16.37 -5.58 11.90
N PRO A 107 15.18 -5.47 12.56
CA PRO A 107 14.00 -6.18 12.11
C PRO A 107 13.54 -5.79 10.70
N LEU A 108 13.82 -4.57 10.24
CA LEU A 108 13.44 -4.15 8.89
C LEU A 108 14.36 -4.76 7.82
N ALA A 109 15.62 -5.02 8.16
CA ALA A 109 16.55 -5.68 7.25
C ALA A 109 16.27 -7.18 7.07
N GLU A 110 15.57 -7.79 8.02
CA GLU A 110 15.15 -9.20 7.95
C GLU A 110 13.85 -9.42 7.15
N LEU A 111 13.19 -8.34 6.74
CA LEU A 111 11.95 -8.45 5.97
C LEU A 111 12.19 -9.09 4.61
N THR A 112 11.42 -10.11 4.33
CA THR A 112 11.41 -10.78 3.03
C THR A 112 10.08 -10.57 2.32
N TRP A 113 10.16 -10.31 1.04
CA TRP A 113 8.99 -10.07 0.20
C TRP A 113 8.80 -11.21 -0.77
N SER A 114 7.54 -11.55 -1.04
CA SER A 114 7.24 -12.52 -2.08
C SER A 114 7.88 -12.10 -3.39
N THR A 115 8.62 -13.00 -4.00
CA THR A 115 9.17 -12.85 -5.34
C THR A 115 8.17 -13.28 -6.42
N SER A 116 6.99 -13.75 -6.01
CA SER A 116 5.93 -14.10 -6.96
C SER A 116 5.56 -12.87 -7.78
N LYS A 117 5.56 -13.03 -9.08
CA LYS A 117 5.13 -12.02 -10.02
C LYS A 117 3.62 -11.77 -9.94
N TRP A 118 2.88 -12.74 -9.40
CA TRP A 118 1.44 -12.78 -9.37
C TRP A 118 0.93 -12.85 -7.93
N ASN A 119 0.01 -11.98 -7.57
CA ASN A 119 -0.57 -11.92 -6.22
C ASN A 119 -1.55 -13.07 -5.97
N LEU A 120 -2.17 -13.61 -7.01
CA LEU A 120 -3.03 -14.78 -6.92
C LEU A 120 -2.28 -16.10 -6.72
N GLY A 121 -0.95 -16.06 -6.76
CA GLY A 121 -0.05 -17.16 -6.40
C GLY A 121 0.28 -18.12 -7.54
N ASP A 122 -0.63 -18.37 -8.45
CA ASP A 122 -0.46 -19.25 -9.59
C ASP A 122 -0.02 -18.49 -10.85
N GLU A 123 0.65 -19.17 -11.77
CA GLU A 123 0.88 -18.63 -13.11
C GLU A 123 -0.47 -18.48 -13.83
N PRO A 124 -0.76 -17.30 -14.42
CA PRO A 124 -2.05 -17.08 -15.06
C PRO A 124 -2.19 -17.88 -16.36
N ASP A 125 -3.36 -18.41 -16.62
CA ASP A 125 -3.70 -19.08 -17.88
C ASP A 125 -3.61 -18.11 -19.07
N TYR A 126 -3.90 -16.82 -18.85
CA TYR A 126 -3.87 -15.79 -19.89
C TYR A 126 -3.23 -14.51 -19.38
N ILE A 127 -2.26 -13.98 -20.17
CA ILE A 127 -1.65 -12.68 -19.95
C ILE A 127 -2.08 -11.74 -21.07
N ILE A 128 -2.88 -10.74 -20.73
CA ILE A 128 -3.35 -9.74 -21.66
C ILE A 128 -2.42 -8.52 -21.57
N LYS A 129 -1.64 -8.31 -22.63
CA LYS A 129 -0.74 -7.15 -22.71
C LYS A 129 -1.50 -5.94 -23.23
N VAL A 130 -1.66 -4.93 -22.38
CA VAL A 130 -2.19 -3.64 -22.79
C VAL A 130 -1.07 -2.86 -23.50
N PRO A 131 -1.32 -2.29 -24.69
CA PRO A 131 -0.34 -1.45 -25.38
C PRO A 131 0.13 -0.27 -24.53
N SER A 132 1.41 0.04 -24.61
CA SER A 132 1.99 1.21 -23.91
C SER A 132 1.28 2.50 -24.29
N GLN A 133 1.01 3.33 -23.30
CA GLN A 133 0.38 4.63 -23.46
C GLN A 133 1.37 5.73 -23.11
N PRO A 134 1.58 6.72 -23.98
CA PRO A 134 2.45 7.85 -23.67
C PRO A 134 1.83 8.73 -22.58
N VAL A 135 2.62 9.07 -21.58
CA VAL A 135 2.26 10.00 -20.51
C VAL A 135 3.07 11.28 -20.69
N PRO A 136 2.45 12.44 -20.95
CA PRO A 136 3.18 13.70 -21.09
C PRO A 136 3.73 14.15 -19.74
N ALA A 137 4.85 14.84 -19.76
CA ALA A 137 5.49 15.35 -18.54
C ALA A 137 4.66 16.45 -17.84
N THR A 138 3.78 17.12 -18.59
CA THR A 138 2.93 18.21 -18.07
C THR A 138 1.55 18.17 -18.73
N GLY A 139 0.57 18.77 -18.06
CA GLY A 139 -0.80 18.88 -18.56
C GLY A 139 -1.76 17.86 -17.95
N VAL A 140 -2.97 17.81 -18.50
CA VAL A 140 -4.02 16.90 -18.05
C VAL A 140 -4.10 15.74 -19.05
N LEU A 141 -4.01 14.51 -18.52
CA LEU A 141 -4.21 13.31 -19.32
C LEU A 141 -5.68 12.87 -19.19
N PRO A 142 -6.46 12.89 -20.28
CA PRO A 142 -7.83 12.38 -20.25
C PRO A 142 -7.83 10.86 -20.10
N TYR A 143 -8.95 10.32 -19.63
CA TYR A 143 -9.16 8.87 -19.63
C TYR A 143 -8.99 8.31 -21.05
N ARG A 144 -8.40 7.11 -21.10
CA ARG A 144 -8.19 6.40 -22.36
C ARG A 144 -8.80 5.01 -22.23
N ASP A 145 -9.68 4.70 -23.16
CA ASP A 145 -10.21 3.34 -23.31
C ASP A 145 -9.30 2.57 -24.27
N VAL A 146 -8.82 1.42 -23.81
CA VAL A 146 -8.01 0.51 -24.63
C VAL A 146 -8.71 -0.83 -24.68
N ALA A 147 -9.14 -1.22 -25.87
CA ALA A 147 -9.76 -2.52 -26.10
C ALA A 147 -8.72 -3.54 -26.56
N VAL A 148 -8.73 -4.70 -25.92
CA VAL A 148 -7.90 -5.84 -26.30
C VAL A 148 -8.81 -7.06 -26.45
N VAL A 149 -8.70 -7.75 -27.58
CA VAL A 149 -9.47 -8.98 -27.81
C VAL A 149 -8.79 -10.14 -27.10
N ILE A 150 -9.58 -10.89 -26.33
CA ILE A 150 -9.12 -12.13 -25.70
C ILE A 150 -9.60 -13.29 -26.58
N ASP A 151 -8.65 -13.99 -27.17
CA ASP A 151 -8.92 -15.22 -27.93
C ASP A 151 -8.96 -16.40 -26.96
N LEU A 152 -10.10 -17.04 -26.86
CA LEU A 152 -10.33 -18.24 -26.03
C LEU A 152 -10.45 -19.51 -26.87
N ASP A 153 -9.95 -19.52 -28.10
CA ASP A 153 -10.03 -20.63 -29.06
C ASP A 153 -11.47 -21.11 -29.29
N GLY A 154 -12.41 -20.18 -29.28
CA GLY A 154 -13.83 -20.47 -29.44
C GLY A 154 -14.47 -21.29 -28.31
N LYS A 155 -13.84 -21.36 -27.13
CA LYS A 155 -14.31 -22.13 -25.99
C LYS A 155 -14.78 -21.23 -24.86
N ASP A 156 -15.87 -21.61 -24.21
CA ASP A 156 -16.30 -21.00 -22.96
C ASP A 156 -15.28 -21.27 -21.83
N ARG A 157 -15.04 -20.25 -21.00
CA ARG A 157 -14.13 -20.35 -19.85
C ARG A 157 -14.78 -19.72 -18.62
N TRP A 158 -14.44 -20.25 -17.47
CA TRP A 158 -14.77 -19.65 -16.18
C TRP A 158 -13.63 -18.77 -15.72
N LEU A 159 -13.94 -17.51 -15.36
CA LEU A 159 -12.98 -16.62 -14.74
C LEU A 159 -12.86 -16.94 -13.23
N LYS A 160 -11.75 -17.51 -12.81
CA LYS A 160 -11.44 -17.78 -11.40
C LYS A 160 -10.96 -16.51 -10.68
N GLY A 161 -10.16 -15.69 -11.35
CA GLY A 161 -9.60 -14.47 -10.81
C GLY A 161 -8.93 -13.65 -11.89
N SER A 162 -8.69 -12.40 -11.60
CA SER A 162 -7.93 -11.49 -12.46
C SER A 162 -7.13 -10.53 -11.61
N GLU A 163 -5.95 -10.18 -12.07
CA GLU A 163 -5.14 -9.13 -11.47
C GLU A 163 -4.57 -8.22 -12.54
N TYR A 164 -4.18 -7.03 -12.13
CA TYR A 164 -3.55 -6.05 -12.99
C TYR A 164 -2.13 -5.77 -12.49
N SER A 165 -1.18 -5.83 -13.39
CA SER A 165 0.21 -5.45 -13.12
C SER A 165 0.54 -4.18 -13.89
N ALA A 166 0.89 -3.12 -13.17
CA ALA A 166 1.32 -1.86 -13.79
C ALA A 166 2.67 -2.02 -14.48
N GLY A 167 2.80 -1.51 -15.69
CA GLY A 167 4.09 -1.46 -16.39
C GLY A 167 5.05 -0.46 -15.73
N ASP A 168 4.51 0.70 -15.34
CA ASP A 168 5.21 1.71 -14.56
C ASP A 168 4.25 2.26 -13.47
N PRO A 169 4.40 1.79 -12.22
CA PRO A 169 3.54 2.20 -11.12
C PRO A 169 3.76 3.66 -10.70
N THR A 170 4.86 4.30 -11.10
CA THR A 170 5.17 5.68 -10.70
C THR A 170 4.31 6.71 -11.42
N VAL A 171 3.74 6.33 -12.57
CA VAL A 171 2.92 7.23 -13.40
C VAL A 171 1.48 6.75 -13.60
N LEU A 172 1.17 5.54 -13.18
CA LEU A 172 -0.18 4.98 -13.31
C LEU A 172 -0.99 5.27 -12.06
N HIS A 173 -2.02 6.11 -12.18
CA HIS A 173 -2.89 6.44 -11.05
C HIS A 173 -3.94 5.35 -10.80
N HIS A 174 -4.70 4.95 -11.84
CA HIS A 174 -5.63 3.83 -11.72
C HIS A 174 -6.05 3.28 -13.08
N THR A 175 -6.56 2.05 -13.08
CA THR A 175 -7.27 1.45 -14.20
C THR A 175 -8.56 0.80 -13.75
N ILE A 176 -9.54 0.76 -14.64
CA ILE A 176 -10.76 -0.02 -14.45
C ILE A 176 -10.85 -1.00 -15.63
N ASN A 177 -10.79 -2.28 -15.32
CA ASN A 177 -10.79 -3.33 -16.31
C ASN A 177 -12.16 -3.97 -16.41
N ARG A 178 -12.67 -4.13 -17.62
CA ARG A 178 -13.99 -4.68 -17.91
C ARG A 178 -13.88 -5.76 -18.97
N LEU A 179 -14.77 -6.74 -18.90
CA LEU A 179 -15.01 -7.68 -19.98
C LEU A 179 -16.25 -7.24 -20.74
N ASP A 180 -16.12 -7.13 -22.06
CA ASP A 180 -17.24 -6.96 -22.98
C ASP A 180 -17.49 -8.31 -23.66
N PHE A 181 -18.71 -8.81 -23.57
CA PHE A 181 -19.10 -10.07 -24.17
C PHE A 181 -19.74 -9.82 -25.54
N PRO A 182 -19.47 -10.67 -26.55
CA PRO A 182 -20.18 -10.58 -27.81
C PRO A 182 -21.66 -10.88 -27.61
N GLY A 183 -22.53 -9.98 -28.06
CA GLY A 183 -23.98 -10.08 -27.90
C GLY A 183 -24.59 -8.90 -27.13
N GLU A 184 -25.84 -8.96 -26.76
CA GLU A 184 -26.61 -7.85 -26.22
C GLU A 184 -25.90 -7.04 -25.13
N VAL A 185 -25.79 -5.73 -25.37
CA VAL A 185 -25.24 -4.75 -24.43
C VAL A 185 -26.24 -4.56 -23.29
N GLY A 186 -26.08 -5.27 -22.21
CA GLY A 186 -26.86 -5.09 -20.98
C GLY A 186 -25.94 -4.88 -19.78
N ARG A 187 -26.33 -4.06 -18.82
CA ARG A 187 -25.63 -3.99 -17.52
C ARG A 187 -25.92 -5.27 -16.75
N GLY A 188 -24.96 -6.18 -16.72
CA GLY A 188 -25.06 -7.41 -15.92
C GLY A 188 -24.99 -7.11 -14.42
N GLN A 189 -25.86 -7.73 -13.63
CA GLN A 189 -25.71 -7.82 -12.19
C GLN A 189 -24.78 -8.98 -11.85
N LEU A 190 -23.95 -8.80 -10.83
CA LEU A 190 -22.93 -9.78 -10.36
C LEU A 190 -23.53 -11.08 -9.77
N ASN A 191 -24.83 -11.27 -9.79
CA ASN A 191 -25.51 -12.44 -9.23
C ASN A 191 -26.17 -13.28 -10.32
N GLY A 192 -25.40 -14.10 -10.98
CA GLY A 192 -25.95 -15.02 -12.00
C GLY A 192 -25.48 -14.62 -13.40
N THR A 193 -26.21 -14.88 -14.41
CA THR A 193 -25.81 -14.75 -15.82
C THR A 193 -25.30 -13.35 -16.16
N ILE A 194 -24.00 -13.21 -16.40
CA ILE A 194 -23.40 -11.97 -16.86
C ILE A 194 -23.74 -11.79 -18.34
N LYS A 195 -24.63 -10.87 -18.65
CA LYS A 195 -24.88 -10.41 -20.02
C LYS A 195 -24.36 -8.98 -20.12
N GLY A 196 -23.47 -8.70 -21.05
CA GLY A 196 -22.95 -7.36 -21.32
C GLY A 196 -21.56 -7.07 -20.74
N LYS A 197 -21.42 -5.99 -20.00
CA LYS A 197 -20.13 -5.55 -19.44
C LYS A 197 -19.99 -5.94 -17.98
N ALA A 198 -18.89 -6.59 -17.63
CA ALA A 198 -18.53 -6.89 -16.25
C ALA A 198 -17.22 -6.18 -15.87
N SER A 199 -17.23 -5.47 -14.74
CA SER A 199 -15.97 -5.02 -14.11
C SER A 199 -15.32 -6.24 -13.46
N ILE A 200 -14.07 -6.50 -13.81
CA ILE A 200 -13.33 -7.68 -13.34
C ILE A 200 -12.24 -7.34 -12.34
N THR A 201 -11.61 -6.19 -12.49
CA THR A 201 -10.57 -5.73 -11.58
C THR A 201 -10.37 -4.23 -11.74
N ALA A 202 -9.79 -3.61 -10.74
CA ALA A 202 -9.28 -2.25 -10.81
C ALA A 202 -7.89 -2.22 -10.19
N TYR A 203 -7.04 -1.37 -10.72
CA TYR A 203 -5.77 -1.03 -10.09
C TYR A 203 -5.93 0.37 -9.51
N VAL A 204 -5.61 0.47 -8.23
CA VAL A 204 -5.47 1.73 -7.49
C VAL A 204 -4.18 1.59 -6.69
N PRO A 205 -3.23 2.52 -6.83
CA PRO A 205 -1.95 2.45 -6.13
C PRO A 205 -2.10 2.56 -4.62
#